data_dc21266c3cad05623691869a52de7ba3
#
_entry.id   dc21266c3cad05623691869a52de7ba3
#
_cell.length_a   1.000
_cell.length_b   1.000
_cell.length_c   1.000
_cell.angle_alpha   90.00
_cell.angle_beta   90.00
_cell.angle_gamma   90.00
#
_symmetry.space_group_name_H-M   'P 1'
#
loop_
_entity.id
_entity.type
_entity.pdbx_description
1 polymer ?
#
loop_
_entity_poly.entity_id
_entity_poly.type
_entity_poly.pdbx_seq_one_letter_code
_entity_poly.pdbx_strand_id
1 'polypeptide(L)'
;INVRAKDKACVDFALHAMVTYIMDSIFDEIEDFPRRGISSIKIFMAYNGSPLHVDDGTFFRILEKSRQVGATVFVHAENGEILNFLRSECVKKGQLTPHYHYVSRPPFTEAEAVRRAIYLAGQTDTPLYIAHMTCREAIAELQKAKGTGQRVSGETCTHYLTTTKEVLDNPDFNEAAKFVCSPALRDQEDCEALWQALAGGLLTA
;
A
#
# COMPACT_ATOMS: atom_id res chain seq x y z
N ILE A 1 -2.21 13.82 18.29
CA ILE A 1 -3.08 12.78 17.71
C ILE A 1 -3.95 12.15 18.79
N ASN A 2 -3.38 11.78 19.95
CA ASN A 2 -4.18 11.28 21.09
C ASN A 2 -5.35 12.19 21.44
N VAL A 3 -5.18 13.51 21.34
CA VAL A 3 -6.26 14.50 21.58
C VAL A 3 -7.41 14.41 20.58
N ARG A 4 -7.17 13.92 19.34
CA ARG A 4 -8.22 13.78 18.32
C ARG A 4 -9.04 12.51 18.46
N ALA A 5 -8.42 11.43 18.93
CA ALA A 5 -9.07 10.12 19.09
C ALA A 5 -9.64 9.92 20.50
N LYS A 6 -8.99 10.48 21.53
CA LYS A 6 -9.44 10.40 22.91
C LYS A 6 -10.89 10.89 23.03
N ASP A 7 -11.72 10.14 23.71
CA ASP A 7 -13.14 10.42 23.97
C ASP A 7 -14.04 10.42 22.71
N LYS A 8 -13.51 10.00 21.54
CA LYS A 8 -14.25 9.90 20.26
C LYS A 8 -14.20 8.52 19.61
N ALA A 9 -13.15 7.76 19.84
CA ALA A 9 -13.05 6.42 19.34
C ALA A 9 -13.99 5.50 20.13
N CYS A 10 -14.77 4.69 19.38
CA CYS A 10 -15.69 3.70 19.96
C CYS A 10 -15.04 2.33 20.11
N VAL A 11 -13.80 2.19 19.67
CA VAL A 11 -12.99 0.97 19.71
C VAL A 11 -11.56 1.33 20.08
N ASP A 12 -10.75 0.34 20.44
CA ASP A 12 -9.32 0.52 20.62
C ASP A 12 -8.67 0.99 19.31
N PHE A 13 -7.64 1.82 19.43
CA PHE A 13 -6.91 2.33 18.28
C PHE A 13 -5.41 2.35 18.53
N ALA A 14 -4.64 2.19 17.48
CA ALA A 14 -3.20 2.40 17.46
C ALA A 14 -2.80 3.38 16.36
N LEU A 15 -1.53 3.75 16.31
CA LEU A 15 -1.01 4.71 15.36
C LEU A 15 0.12 4.08 14.55
N HIS A 16 0.10 4.31 13.23
CA HIS A 16 1.26 4.10 12.38
C HIS A 16 2.07 5.40 12.31
N ALA A 17 3.39 5.32 12.52
CA ALA A 17 4.26 6.43 12.16
C ALA A 17 4.38 6.48 10.63
N MET A 18 4.05 7.60 10.02
CA MET A 18 4.19 7.78 8.58
C MET A 18 5.49 8.50 8.28
N VAL A 19 6.35 7.87 7.47
CA VAL A 19 7.60 8.47 7.01
C VAL A 19 7.31 9.41 5.85
N THR A 20 7.62 10.69 6.06
CA THR A 20 7.56 11.75 5.05
C THR A 20 8.79 12.62 5.19
N TYR A 21 9.27 13.22 4.09
CA TYR A 21 10.48 14.04 4.12
C TYR A 21 11.69 13.28 4.68
N ILE A 22 12.32 12.45 3.85
CA ILE A 22 13.45 11.64 4.25
C ILE A 22 14.63 12.55 4.64
N MET A 23 14.95 12.54 5.93
CA MET A 23 16.12 13.18 6.54
C MET A 23 16.85 12.15 7.39
N ASP A 24 18.14 12.31 7.60
CA ASP A 24 18.90 11.34 8.41
C ASP A 24 18.36 11.20 9.84
N SER A 25 17.79 12.27 10.41
CA SER A 25 17.15 12.24 11.72
C SER A 25 15.99 11.27 11.86
N ILE A 26 15.34 10.87 10.74
CA ILE A 26 14.21 9.91 10.81
C ILE A 26 14.67 8.56 11.37
N PHE A 27 15.92 8.15 11.10
CA PHE A 27 16.43 6.87 11.59
C PHE A 27 16.68 6.88 13.10
N ASP A 28 17.03 8.04 13.67
CA ASP A 28 17.14 8.24 15.11
C ASP A 28 15.76 8.26 15.77
N GLU A 29 14.77 8.88 15.10
CA GLU A 29 13.39 8.90 15.58
C GLU A 29 12.78 7.50 15.62
N ILE A 30 13.08 6.64 14.64
CA ILE A 30 12.61 5.24 14.61
C ILE A 30 13.08 4.48 15.86
N GLU A 31 14.27 4.75 16.36
CA GLU A 31 14.80 4.11 17.58
C GLU A 31 13.95 4.45 18.83
N ASP A 32 13.28 5.58 18.83
CA ASP A 32 12.42 6.02 19.93
C ASP A 32 10.96 5.52 19.85
N PHE A 33 10.54 4.95 18.71
CA PHE A 33 9.17 4.51 18.49
C PHE A 33 8.64 3.51 19.52
N PRO A 34 9.39 2.48 19.96
CA PRO A 34 8.90 1.56 20.99
C PRO A 34 8.55 2.25 22.30
N ARG A 35 9.34 3.24 22.71
CA ARG A 35 9.07 4.03 23.93
C ARG A 35 7.80 4.89 23.82
N ARG A 36 7.41 5.23 22.59
CA ARG A 36 6.18 5.98 22.28
C ARG A 36 4.96 5.10 22.02
N GLY A 37 5.11 3.77 22.13
CA GLY A 37 4.04 2.81 21.81
C GLY A 37 3.73 2.71 20.31
N ILE A 38 4.67 3.08 19.45
CA ILE A 38 4.55 2.96 17.99
C ILE A 38 5.21 1.65 17.56
N SER A 39 4.42 0.73 17.01
CA SER A 39 4.86 -0.61 16.61
C SER A 39 4.93 -0.80 15.09
N SER A 40 4.56 0.22 14.31
CA SER A 40 4.52 0.10 12.86
C SER A 40 4.84 1.42 12.15
N ILE A 41 5.45 1.30 10.97
CA ILE A 41 5.95 2.42 10.17
C ILE A 41 5.32 2.35 8.78
N LYS A 42 4.52 3.36 8.41
CA LYS A 42 3.90 3.48 7.09
C LYS A 42 4.84 4.16 6.11
N ILE A 43 5.03 3.52 4.94
CA ILE A 43 5.80 4.06 3.81
C ILE A 43 5.04 3.90 2.49
N PHE A 44 5.51 4.60 1.46
CA PHE A 44 4.94 4.59 0.12
C PHE A 44 6.02 4.39 -0.94
N MET A 45 5.88 3.34 -1.77
CA MET A 45 6.75 3.09 -2.92
C MET A 45 6.28 3.86 -4.17
N ALA A 46 5.11 4.51 -4.09
CA ALA A 46 4.54 5.38 -5.12
C ALA A 46 4.73 6.86 -4.78
N TYR A 47 4.12 7.73 -5.59
CA TYR A 47 4.12 9.19 -5.41
C TYR A 47 5.50 9.84 -5.61
N ASN A 48 6.31 9.31 -6.52
CA ASN A 48 7.62 9.86 -6.88
C ASN A 48 7.54 11.35 -7.17
N GLY A 49 8.47 12.13 -6.60
CA GLY A 49 8.48 13.57 -6.65
C GLY A 49 7.66 14.26 -5.55
N SER A 50 7.01 13.51 -4.66
CA SER A 50 6.38 14.03 -3.46
C SER A 50 7.15 13.64 -2.20
N PRO A 51 6.91 14.34 -1.06
CA PRO A 51 7.52 13.97 0.22
C PRO A 51 7.12 12.60 0.77
N LEU A 52 6.11 11.96 0.19
CA LEU A 52 5.64 10.64 0.61
C LEU A 52 6.49 9.51 0.05
N HIS A 53 7.14 9.75 -1.10
CA HIS A 53 7.88 8.70 -1.79
C HIS A 53 9.12 8.26 -1.03
N VAL A 54 9.27 6.94 -0.91
CA VAL A 54 10.46 6.29 -0.34
C VAL A 54 11.11 5.45 -1.44
N ASP A 55 12.36 5.76 -1.81
CA ASP A 55 13.14 4.96 -2.74
C ASP A 55 13.62 3.63 -2.12
N ASP A 56 14.09 2.70 -2.95
CA ASP A 56 14.48 1.36 -2.51
C ASP A 56 15.63 1.38 -1.49
N GLY A 57 16.58 2.31 -1.60
CA GLY A 57 17.70 2.43 -0.66
C GLY A 57 17.23 2.89 0.72
N THR A 58 16.38 3.91 0.75
CA THR A 58 15.75 4.40 1.98
C THR A 58 14.81 3.36 2.58
N PHE A 59 14.03 2.66 1.73
CA PHE A 59 13.17 1.58 2.18
C PHE A 59 14.00 0.48 2.86
N PHE A 60 15.11 0.06 2.27
CA PHE A 60 15.98 -0.95 2.86
C PHE A 60 16.52 -0.52 4.23
N ARG A 61 16.98 0.72 4.37
CA ARG A 61 17.43 1.28 5.67
C ARG A 61 16.30 1.30 6.71
N ILE A 62 15.06 1.64 6.31
CA ILE A 62 13.88 1.59 7.20
C ILE A 62 13.61 0.16 7.64
N LEU A 63 13.71 -0.83 6.75
CA LEU A 63 13.56 -2.24 7.10
C LEU A 63 14.59 -2.67 8.15
N GLU A 64 15.87 -2.37 7.95
CA GLU A 64 16.93 -2.67 8.91
C GLU A 64 16.68 -2.03 10.29
N LYS A 65 16.32 -0.75 10.32
CA LYS A 65 15.98 -0.05 11.57
C LYS A 65 14.74 -0.62 12.24
N SER A 66 13.71 -0.93 11.46
CA SER A 66 12.47 -1.54 11.96
C SER A 66 12.74 -2.90 12.60
N ARG A 67 13.63 -3.70 11.99
CA ARG A 67 14.06 -5.00 12.55
C ARG A 67 14.72 -4.82 13.91
N GLN A 68 15.59 -3.83 14.07
CA GLN A 68 16.32 -3.55 15.32
C GLN A 68 15.38 -3.17 16.46
N VAL A 69 14.33 -2.41 16.18
CA VAL A 69 13.36 -1.93 17.20
C VAL A 69 12.12 -2.81 17.34
N GLY A 70 12.01 -3.88 16.53
CA GLY A 70 10.85 -4.78 16.55
C GLY A 70 9.58 -4.21 15.93
N ALA A 71 9.70 -3.20 15.06
CA ALA A 71 8.56 -2.61 14.37
C ALA A 71 8.22 -3.35 13.07
N THR A 72 6.93 -3.30 12.68
CA THR A 72 6.44 -3.79 11.39
C THR A 72 6.47 -2.65 10.37
N VAL A 73 6.96 -2.90 9.16
CA VAL A 73 6.83 -1.93 8.07
C VAL A 73 5.51 -2.16 7.33
N PHE A 74 4.71 -1.11 7.20
CA PHE A 74 3.41 -1.06 6.56
C PHE A 74 3.55 -0.30 5.24
N VAL A 75 3.39 -0.96 4.11
CA VAL A 75 3.76 -0.40 2.80
C VAL A 75 2.58 -0.23 1.85
N HIS A 76 2.48 0.96 1.25
CA HIS A 76 1.73 1.19 0.02
C HIS A 76 2.60 0.75 -1.16
N ALA A 77 2.28 -0.37 -1.76
CA ALA A 77 3.11 -1.03 -2.76
C ALA A 77 2.55 -0.84 -4.18
N GLU A 78 2.90 0.25 -4.82
CA GLU A 78 2.73 0.48 -6.26
C GLU A 78 4.05 0.99 -6.84
N ASN A 79 4.39 0.59 -8.08
CA ASN A 79 5.59 1.06 -8.77
C ASN A 79 5.42 2.50 -9.28
N GLY A 80 5.87 3.46 -8.47
CA GLY A 80 5.67 4.89 -8.73
C GLY A 80 6.31 5.38 -10.04
N GLU A 81 7.43 4.82 -10.48
CA GLU A 81 8.08 5.19 -11.74
C GLU A 81 7.20 4.82 -12.94
N ILE A 82 6.70 3.59 -12.97
CA ILE A 82 5.81 3.12 -14.04
C ILE A 82 4.49 3.90 -14.02
N LEU A 83 3.91 4.14 -12.84
CA LEU A 83 2.69 4.93 -12.70
C LEU A 83 2.85 6.34 -13.24
N ASN A 84 3.96 7.02 -12.93
CA ASN A 84 4.25 8.37 -13.44
C ASN A 84 4.38 8.38 -14.95
N PHE A 85 5.07 7.38 -15.53
CA PHE A 85 5.17 7.23 -16.97
C PHE A 85 3.78 7.05 -17.62
N LEU A 86 3.00 6.06 -17.17
CA LEU A 86 1.68 5.77 -17.75
C LEU A 86 0.71 6.95 -17.60
N ARG A 87 0.71 7.61 -16.44
CA ARG A 87 -0.10 8.82 -16.23
C ARG A 87 0.31 9.93 -17.19
N SER A 88 1.61 10.16 -17.40
CA SER A 88 2.07 11.18 -18.33
C SER A 88 1.63 10.91 -19.77
N GLU A 89 1.63 9.63 -20.19
CA GLU A 89 1.14 9.24 -21.52
C GLU A 89 -0.37 9.47 -21.68
N CYS A 90 -1.17 9.20 -20.65
CA CYS A 90 -2.60 9.53 -20.64
C CYS A 90 -2.81 11.04 -20.79
N VAL A 91 -2.09 11.85 -20.02
CA VAL A 91 -2.20 13.32 -20.07
C VAL A 91 -1.83 13.86 -21.46
N LYS A 92 -0.73 13.40 -22.07
CA LYS A 92 -0.31 13.80 -23.43
C LYS A 92 -1.38 13.50 -24.48
N LYS A 93 -2.17 12.46 -24.29
CA LYS A 93 -3.26 12.03 -25.19
C LYS A 93 -4.60 12.72 -24.87
N GLY A 94 -4.66 13.64 -23.90
CA GLY A 94 -5.90 14.27 -23.46
C GLY A 94 -6.86 13.33 -22.71
N GLN A 95 -6.37 12.21 -22.22
CA GLN A 95 -7.11 11.16 -21.52
C GLN A 95 -7.20 11.52 -20.03
N LEU A 96 -8.20 12.34 -19.65
CA LEU A 96 -8.27 13.01 -18.35
C LEU A 96 -9.49 12.59 -17.50
N THR A 97 -10.33 11.67 -17.99
CA THR A 97 -11.49 11.20 -17.22
C THR A 97 -11.06 10.20 -16.12
N PRO A 98 -11.91 9.97 -15.09
CA PRO A 98 -11.64 9.00 -14.03
C PRO A 98 -11.29 7.59 -14.52
N HIS A 99 -11.82 7.14 -15.67
CA HIS A 99 -11.43 5.90 -16.33
C HIS A 99 -9.90 5.76 -16.46
N TYR A 100 -9.22 6.82 -16.86
CA TYR A 100 -7.76 6.78 -17.09
C TYR A 100 -6.94 6.74 -15.81
N HIS A 101 -7.55 6.97 -14.65
CA HIS A 101 -6.90 6.66 -13.38
C HIS A 101 -6.61 5.15 -13.27
N TYR A 102 -7.60 4.31 -13.60
CA TYR A 102 -7.42 2.86 -13.65
C TYR A 102 -6.44 2.45 -14.76
N VAL A 103 -6.58 2.98 -15.98
CA VAL A 103 -5.71 2.64 -17.12
C VAL A 103 -4.24 2.94 -16.84
N SER A 104 -3.95 4.02 -16.12
CA SER A 104 -2.58 4.38 -15.73
C SER A 104 -2.04 3.62 -14.50
N ARG A 105 -2.86 2.74 -13.90
CA ARG A 105 -2.52 1.94 -12.71
C ARG A 105 -2.84 0.45 -12.91
N PRO A 106 -2.25 -0.19 -13.94
CA PRO A 106 -2.54 -1.60 -14.20
C PRO A 106 -2.08 -2.51 -13.04
N PRO A 107 -2.75 -3.66 -12.84
CA PRO A 107 -2.48 -4.57 -11.72
C PRO A 107 -1.01 -4.94 -11.52
N PHE A 108 -0.28 -5.15 -12.62
CA PHE A 108 1.14 -5.53 -12.55
C PHE A 108 2.02 -4.50 -11.81
N THR A 109 1.63 -3.22 -11.77
CA THR A 109 2.40 -2.18 -11.05
C THR A 109 2.31 -2.34 -9.54
N GLU A 110 1.20 -2.86 -9.05
CA GLU A 110 1.01 -3.28 -7.66
C GLU A 110 1.76 -4.59 -7.39
N ALA A 111 1.54 -5.61 -8.21
CA ALA A 111 2.15 -6.92 -8.02
C ALA A 111 3.70 -6.88 -8.03
N GLU A 112 4.30 -6.10 -8.92
CA GLU A 112 5.76 -5.89 -8.96
C GLU A 112 6.25 -5.24 -7.66
N ALA A 113 5.59 -4.18 -7.21
CA ALA A 113 5.99 -3.48 -6.00
C ALA A 113 5.80 -4.35 -4.74
N VAL A 114 4.71 -5.12 -4.66
CA VAL A 114 4.49 -6.11 -3.59
C VAL A 114 5.61 -7.14 -3.57
N ARG A 115 5.94 -7.73 -4.72
CA ARG A 115 7.05 -8.70 -4.83
C ARG A 115 8.38 -8.10 -4.38
N ARG A 116 8.70 -6.88 -4.81
CA ARG A 116 9.93 -6.17 -4.45
C ARG A 116 9.98 -5.87 -2.96
N ALA A 117 8.89 -5.37 -2.38
CA ALA A 117 8.79 -5.11 -0.95
C ALA A 117 9.01 -6.39 -0.12
N ILE A 118 8.36 -7.48 -0.50
CA ILE A 118 8.52 -8.80 0.12
C ILE A 118 9.97 -9.28 0.04
N TYR A 119 10.59 -9.17 -1.13
CA TYR A 119 11.98 -9.57 -1.34
C TYR A 119 12.93 -8.80 -0.43
N LEU A 120 12.82 -7.48 -0.38
CA LEU A 120 13.67 -6.62 0.46
C LEU A 120 13.46 -6.89 1.96
N ALA A 121 12.21 -7.06 2.40
CA ALA A 121 11.91 -7.39 3.78
C ALA A 121 12.47 -8.76 4.19
N GLY A 122 12.49 -9.72 3.26
CA GLY A 122 13.12 -11.03 3.47
C GLY A 122 14.63 -10.96 3.71
N GLN A 123 15.34 -10.02 3.05
CA GLN A 123 16.79 -9.85 3.24
C GLN A 123 17.16 -9.32 4.64
N THR A 124 16.25 -8.61 5.28
CA THR A 124 16.45 -8.02 6.62
C THR A 124 15.73 -8.79 7.73
N ASP A 125 14.99 -9.84 7.39
CA ASP A 125 14.09 -10.55 8.33
C ASP A 125 13.15 -9.60 9.08
N THR A 126 12.62 -8.56 8.38
CA THR A 126 11.72 -7.57 8.96
C THR A 126 10.26 -7.97 8.72
N PRO A 127 9.37 -7.91 9.74
CA PRO A 127 7.94 -8.08 9.52
C PRO A 127 7.42 -7.03 8.55
N LEU A 128 6.69 -7.48 7.51
CA LEU A 128 6.12 -6.61 6.48
C LEU A 128 4.61 -6.76 6.46
N TYR A 129 3.91 -5.64 6.29
CA TYR A 129 2.47 -5.59 6.11
C TYR A 129 2.14 -4.83 4.82
N ILE A 130 1.47 -5.50 3.87
CA ILE A 130 1.06 -4.90 2.60
C ILE A 130 -0.32 -4.27 2.78
N ALA A 131 -0.39 -2.95 2.58
CA ALA A 131 -1.63 -2.19 2.70
C ALA A 131 -2.55 -2.46 1.51
N HIS A 132 -3.86 -2.46 1.76
CA HIS A 132 -4.94 -2.29 0.77
C HIS A 132 -4.67 -2.99 -0.59
N MET A 133 -4.37 -4.28 -0.59
CA MET A 133 -4.17 -5.09 -1.80
C MET A 133 -5.44 -5.16 -2.64
N THR A 134 -5.29 -5.09 -3.96
CA THR A 134 -6.43 -4.94 -4.87
C THR A 134 -6.51 -5.98 -5.97
N CYS A 135 -5.45 -6.72 -6.28
CA CYS A 135 -5.42 -7.61 -7.45
C CYS A 135 -4.87 -9.00 -7.13
N ARG A 136 -5.33 -9.98 -7.90
CA ARG A 136 -4.96 -11.40 -7.78
C ARG A 136 -3.46 -11.65 -7.97
N GLU A 137 -2.79 -10.85 -8.81
CA GLU A 137 -1.35 -10.97 -9.02
C GLU A 137 -0.56 -10.61 -7.76
N ALA A 138 -0.97 -9.55 -7.06
CA ALA A 138 -0.37 -9.17 -5.78
C ALA A 138 -0.65 -10.21 -4.68
N ILE A 139 -1.88 -10.75 -4.63
CA ILE A 139 -2.27 -11.85 -3.73
C ILE A 139 -1.37 -13.07 -3.95
N ALA A 140 -1.07 -13.42 -5.20
CA ALA A 140 -0.20 -14.54 -5.53
C ALA A 140 1.24 -14.36 -4.99
N GLU A 141 1.78 -13.14 -5.01
CA GLU A 141 3.09 -12.85 -4.42
C GLU A 141 3.08 -12.98 -2.88
N LEU A 142 2.02 -12.50 -2.23
CA LEU A 142 1.84 -12.67 -0.78
C LEU A 142 1.74 -14.15 -0.40
N GLN A 143 0.96 -14.93 -1.14
CA GLN A 143 0.79 -16.37 -0.92
C GLN A 143 2.12 -17.13 -1.02
N LYS A 144 2.92 -16.84 -2.04
CA LYS A 144 4.26 -17.43 -2.21
C LYS A 144 5.15 -17.15 -1.00
N ALA A 145 5.20 -15.90 -0.56
CA ALA A 145 6.02 -15.49 0.58
C ALA A 145 5.60 -16.16 1.89
N LYS A 146 4.29 -16.22 2.18
CA LYS A 146 3.77 -16.94 3.35
C LYS A 146 4.09 -18.44 3.28
N GLY A 147 4.03 -19.03 2.10
CA GLY A 147 4.39 -20.44 1.85
C GLY A 147 5.85 -20.77 2.18
N THR A 148 6.75 -19.79 2.14
CA THR A 148 8.16 -19.94 2.55
C THR A 148 8.41 -19.63 4.03
N GLY A 149 7.37 -19.29 4.79
CA GLY A 149 7.48 -18.93 6.20
C GLY A 149 7.93 -17.49 6.46
N GLN A 150 7.98 -16.63 5.44
CA GLN A 150 8.34 -15.22 5.61
C GLN A 150 7.29 -14.49 6.45
N ARG A 151 7.73 -13.59 7.32
CA ARG A 151 6.86 -12.78 8.19
C ARG A 151 6.21 -11.64 7.39
N VAL A 152 5.24 -11.99 6.57
CA VAL A 152 4.49 -11.05 5.75
C VAL A 152 3.00 -11.23 5.95
N SER A 153 2.27 -10.12 6.00
CA SER A 153 0.80 -10.07 6.04
C SER A 153 0.30 -9.01 5.06
N GLY A 154 -0.97 -9.03 4.76
CA GLY A 154 -1.59 -8.04 3.89
C GLY A 154 -3.06 -7.86 4.22
N GLU A 155 -3.60 -6.73 3.84
CA GLU A 155 -5.01 -6.38 3.99
C GLU A 155 -5.62 -5.95 2.66
N THR A 156 -6.93 -5.95 2.60
CA THR A 156 -7.70 -5.24 1.59
C THR A 156 -8.70 -4.30 2.25
N CYS A 157 -9.42 -3.51 1.46
CA CYS A 157 -10.44 -2.60 1.95
C CYS A 157 -11.81 -2.98 1.39
N THR A 158 -12.87 -2.65 2.12
CA THR A 158 -14.25 -3.01 1.77
C THR A 158 -14.67 -2.58 0.37
N HIS A 159 -14.23 -1.41 -0.10
CA HIS A 159 -14.57 -0.94 -1.44
C HIS A 159 -13.93 -1.78 -2.57
N TYR A 160 -12.76 -2.40 -2.35
CA TYR A 160 -12.16 -3.34 -3.32
C TYR A 160 -12.86 -4.70 -3.37
N LEU A 161 -13.64 -5.03 -2.34
CA LEU A 161 -14.43 -6.26 -2.29
C LEU A 161 -15.79 -6.14 -2.99
N THR A 162 -16.29 -4.91 -3.16
CA THR A 162 -17.68 -4.65 -3.52
C THR A 162 -17.88 -3.74 -4.72
N THR A 163 -16.79 -3.08 -5.18
CA THR A 163 -16.89 -2.08 -6.24
C THR A 163 -15.82 -2.35 -7.29
N THR A 164 -16.24 -2.42 -8.53
CA THR A 164 -15.36 -2.66 -9.68
C THR A 164 -15.03 -1.38 -10.44
N LYS A 165 -14.04 -1.44 -11.31
CA LYS A 165 -13.54 -0.30 -12.10
C LYS A 165 -14.59 0.34 -13.02
N GLU A 166 -15.66 -0.39 -13.37
CA GLU A 166 -16.73 0.08 -14.27
C GLU A 166 -17.43 1.34 -13.74
N VAL A 167 -17.41 1.60 -12.42
CA VAL A 167 -17.95 2.85 -11.86
C VAL A 167 -17.17 4.09 -12.32
N LEU A 168 -15.91 3.91 -12.76
CA LEU A 168 -15.07 4.99 -13.31
C LEU A 168 -15.46 5.37 -14.74
N ASP A 169 -16.30 4.56 -15.40
CA ASP A 169 -16.84 4.78 -16.76
C ASP A 169 -18.14 5.58 -16.77
N ASN A 170 -18.61 6.03 -15.59
CA ASN A 170 -19.81 6.86 -15.51
C ASN A 170 -19.63 8.12 -16.37
N PRO A 171 -20.61 8.44 -17.27
CA PRO A 171 -20.53 9.63 -18.12
C PRO A 171 -20.52 10.95 -17.34
N ASP A 172 -21.07 10.98 -16.13
CA ASP A 172 -20.93 12.11 -15.22
C ASP A 172 -19.56 12.03 -14.55
N PHE A 173 -18.68 12.99 -14.90
CA PHE A 173 -17.34 13.08 -14.35
C PHE A 173 -17.32 13.14 -12.81
N ASN A 174 -18.23 13.91 -12.22
CA ASN A 174 -18.26 14.09 -10.75
C ASN A 174 -18.69 12.81 -10.05
N GLU A 175 -19.61 12.05 -10.64
CA GLU A 175 -20.02 10.76 -10.09
C GLU A 175 -18.88 9.74 -10.18
N ALA A 176 -18.23 9.62 -11.34
CA ALA A 176 -17.07 8.74 -11.52
C ALA A 176 -15.91 9.12 -10.57
N ALA A 177 -15.63 10.41 -10.42
CA ALA A 177 -14.52 10.92 -9.61
C ALA A 177 -14.62 10.55 -8.12
N LYS A 178 -15.83 10.28 -7.60
CA LYS A 178 -16.04 9.83 -6.21
C LYS A 178 -15.37 8.48 -5.91
N PHE A 179 -15.11 7.68 -6.95
CA PHE A 179 -14.52 6.35 -6.83
C PHE A 179 -13.02 6.31 -7.17
N VAL A 180 -12.40 7.45 -7.43
CA VAL A 180 -10.96 7.53 -7.67
C VAL A 180 -10.21 7.32 -6.37
N CYS A 181 -9.48 6.21 -6.27
CA CYS A 181 -8.66 5.84 -5.12
C CYS A 181 -7.34 5.19 -5.58
N SER A 182 -6.37 5.08 -4.68
CA SER A 182 -5.07 4.47 -4.96
C SER A 182 -4.71 3.43 -3.88
N PRO A 183 -4.44 2.17 -4.29
CA PRO A 183 -4.49 1.64 -5.65
C PRO A 183 -5.88 1.77 -6.30
N ALA A 184 -5.93 1.64 -7.65
CA ALA A 184 -7.18 1.78 -8.37
C ALA A 184 -8.12 0.58 -8.16
N LEU A 185 -9.44 0.78 -8.34
CA LEU A 185 -10.42 -0.30 -8.41
C LEU A 185 -10.06 -1.26 -9.55
N ARG A 186 -10.43 -2.52 -9.40
CA ARG A 186 -10.12 -3.62 -10.33
C ARG A 186 -11.39 -4.19 -10.96
N ASP A 187 -11.24 -5.30 -11.67
CA ASP A 187 -12.38 -6.03 -12.22
C ASP A 187 -13.01 -6.99 -11.20
N GLN A 188 -14.10 -7.64 -11.63
CA GLN A 188 -14.86 -8.56 -10.80
C GLN A 188 -14.03 -9.77 -10.35
N GLU A 189 -13.14 -10.28 -11.21
CA GLU A 189 -12.29 -11.44 -10.89
C GLU A 189 -11.29 -11.10 -9.76
N ASP A 190 -10.81 -9.87 -9.69
CA ASP A 190 -9.97 -9.40 -8.59
C ASP A 190 -10.75 -9.29 -7.28
N CYS A 191 -11.99 -8.77 -7.32
CA CYS A 191 -12.88 -8.74 -6.16
C CYS A 191 -13.12 -10.16 -5.60
N GLU A 192 -13.39 -11.13 -6.49
CA GLU A 192 -13.58 -12.53 -6.10
C GLU A 192 -12.33 -13.15 -5.48
N ALA A 193 -11.16 -12.86 -6.05
CA ALA A 193 -9.88 -13.32 -5.52
C ALA A 193 -9.60 -12.74 -4.12
N LEU A 194 -9.95 -11.49 -3.87
CA LEU A 194 -9.84 -10.85 -2.55
C LEU A 194 -10.75 -11.53 -1.53
N TRP A 195 -12.00 -11.84 -1.90
CA TRP A 195 -12.92 -12.58 -1.03
C TRP A 195 -12.40 -13.97 -0.68
N GLN A 196 -11.85 -14.69 -1.66
CA GLN A 196 -11.23 -16.00 -1.44
C GLN A 196 -10.01 -15.91 -0.51
N ALA A 197 -9.18 -14.88 -0.71
CA ALA A 197 -7.99 -14.64 0.12
C ALA A 197 -8.36 -14.31 1.59
N LEU A 198 -9.43 -13.57 1.82
CA LEU A 198 -9.98 -13.31 3.16
C LEU A 198 -10.55 -14.59 3.80
N ALA A 199 -11.39 -15.33 3.07
CA ALA A 199 -11.98 -16.57 3.56
C ALA A 199 -10.92 -17.64 3.88
N GLY A 200 -9.83 -17.65 3.13
CA GLY A 200 -8.68 -18.54 3.35
C GLY A 200 -7.69 -18.07 4.44
N GLY A 201 -7.92 -16.91 5.07
CA GLY A 201 -7.01 -16.34 6.08
C GLY A 201 -5.67 -15.86 5.52
N LEU A 202 -5.58 -15.67 4.21
CA LEU A 202 -4.38 -15.11 3.56
C LEU A 202 -4.28 -13.60 3.78
N LEU A 203 -5.40 -12.90 3.67
CA LEU A 203 -5.55 -11.47 3.96
C LEU A 203 -6.29 -11.24 5.28
N THR A 204 -6.10 -10.05 5.82
CA THR A 204 -6.93 -9.46 6.88
C THR A 204 -7.76 -8.31 6.30
N ALA A 205 -8.84 -7.91 6.98
CA ALA A 205 -9.67 -6.77 6.59
C ALA A 205 -9.60 -5.67 7.65
#